data_066814bbe785eac829007fa05d6440a7
#
_entry.id   066814bbe785eac829007fa05d6440a7
#
_cell.length_a   1.000
_cell.length_b   1.000
_cell.length_c   1.000
_cell.angle_alpha   90.00
_cell.angle_beta   90.00
_cell.angle_gamma   90.00
#
_symmetry.space_group_name_H-M   'P 1'
#
loop_
_entity.id
_entity.type
_entity.pdbx_description
1 polymer ?
#
loop_
_entity_poly.entity_id
_entity_poly.type
_entity_poly.pdbx_seq_one_letter_code
_entity_poly.pdbx_strand_id
1 'polypeptide(L)'
;MTAKTAITALLLAALPAGSAMAVTVAEARGRVVRETMTFLNTPYLWGGMHPETGMDCSAFTKLVYEKAGLNLPRVSAEQFSRTLRLAPSDVRPGDLIFFAMKHPGTSRVDHVGIYVGKGFFVHASFTNGVHIDSVTNPYYYARLVSVRKYAGF
;
A
#
# COMPACT_ATOMS: atom_id res chain seq x y z
N MET A 1 37.62 38.16 57.74
CA MET A 1 36.26 38.09 57.17
C MET A 1 36.38 37.51 55.77
N THR A 2 36.15 36.23 55.63
CA THR A 2 36.31 35.51 54.36
C THR A 2 34.92 35.14 53.83
N ALA A 3 34.49 35.77 52.74
CA ALA A 3 33.22 35.49 52.05
C ALA A 3 33.36 34.17 51.27
N LYS A 4 32.53 33.16 51.58
CA LYS A 4 32.40 31.92 50.80
C LYS A 4 31.36 32.15 49.71
N THR A 5 31.82 32.19 48.46
CA THR A 5 30.94 32.22 47.30
C THR A 5 30.44 30.81 47.03
N ALA A 6 29.14 30.59 47.17
CA ALA A 6 28.45 29.33 46.81
C ALA A 6 28.17 29.33 45.28
N ILE A 7 28.79 28.39 44.55
CA ILE A 7 28.53 28.15 43.15
C ILE A 7 27.36 27.14 43.07
N THR A 8 26.18 27.62 42.72
CA THR A 8 25.02 26.77 42.44
C THR A 8 25.15 26.12 41.07
N ALA A 9 25.47 24.83 41.04
CA ALA A 9 25.51 24.06 39.78
C ALA A 9 24.09 23.81 39.31
N LEU A 10 23.73 24.41 38.16
CA LEU A 10 22.45 24.14 37.49
C LEU A 10 22.59 22.81 36.73
N LEU A 11 21.97 21.74 37.28
CA LEU A 11 21.86 20.45 36.57
C LEU A 11 20.85 20.62 35.42
N LEU A 12 21.34 20.71 34.20
CA LEU A 12 20.52 20.62 33.00
C LEU A 12 20.14 19.15 32.80
N ALA A 13 18.91 18.78 33.18
CA ALA A 13 18.35 17.45 32.90
C ALA A 13 18.16 17.31 31.37
N ALA A 14 19.00 16.52 30.75
CA ALA A 14 18.82 16.11 29.35
C ALA A 14 17.55 15.25 29.25
N LEU A 15 16.51 15.78 28.62
CA LEU A 15 15.32 15.00 28.27
C LEU A 15 15.77 13.87 27.30
N PRO A 16 15.35 12.61 27.50
CA PRO A 16 15.68 11.56 26.56
C PRO A 16 15.02 11.92 25.22
N ALA A 17 15.84 12.01 24.18
CA ALA A 17 15.34 12.10 22.82
C ALA A 17 14.43 10.89 22.58
N GLY A 18 13.12 11.16 22.42
CA GLY A 18 12.13 10.11 22.19
C GLY A 18 12.57 9.31 20.95
N SER A 19 12.89 8.03 21.17
CA SER A 19 13.13 7.09 20.07
C SER A 19 11.87 7.06 19.22
N ALA A 20 11.95 7.62 18.01
CA ALA A 20 10.91 7.41 17.00
C ALA A 20 10.80 5.90 16.80
N MET A 21 9.75 5.29 17.35
CA MET A 21 9.50 3.85 17.20
C MET A 21 9.38 3.57 15.69
N ALA A 22 10.28 2.75 15.17
CA ALA A 22 10.17 2.30 13.78
C ALA A 22 8.82 1.61 13.58
N VAL A 23 8.08 2.03 12.56
CA VAL A 23 6.78 1.42 12.21
C VAL A 23 7.02 -0.04 11.86
N THR A 24 6.32 -0.95 12.54
CA THR A 24 6.44 -2.37 12.23
C THR A 24 5.80 -2.70 10.87
N VAL A 25 6.24 -3.80 10.24
CA VAL A 25 5.63 -4.29 8.99
C VAL A 25 4.12 -4.53 9.16
N ALA A 26 3.69 -5.05 10.31
CA ALA A 26 2.28 -5.27 10.59
C ALA A 26 1.46 -3.97 10.64
N GLU A 27 2.01 -2.92 11.25
CA GLU A 27 1.40 -1.59 11.29
C GLU A 27 1.34 -0.95 9.91
N ALA A 28 2.43 -1.06 9.11
CA ALA A 28 2.46 -0.54 7.74
C ALA A 28 1.39 -1.23 6.87
N ARG A 29 1.27 -2.56 6.94
CA ARG A 29 0.21 -3.32 6.25
C ARG A 29 -1.19 -2.92 6.72
N GLY A 30 -1.39 -2.76 8.02
CA GLY A 30 -2.65 -2.29 8.58
C GLY A 30 -3.04 -0.89 8.08
N ARG A 31 -2.06 0.01 7.90
CA ARG A 31 -2.29 1.34 7.29
C ARG A 31 -2.72 1.19 5.83
N VAL A 32 -2.00 0.40 5.02
CA VAL A 32 -2.39 0.14 3.62
C VAL A 32 -3.83 -0.34 3.53
N VAL A 33 -4.24 -1.33 4.33
CA VAL A 33 -5.62 -1.84 4.30
C VAL A 33 -6.64 -0.76 4.71
N ARG A 34 -6.38 0.01 5.75
CA ARG A 34 -7.29 1.09 6.17
C ARG A 34 -7.41 2.17 5.09
N GLU A 35 -6.29 2.63 4.53
CA GLU A 35 -6.30 3.63 3.46
C GLU A 35 -7.01 3.12 2.22
N THR A 36 -6.87 1.83 1.88
CA THR A 36 -7.60 1.20 0.78
C THR A 36 -9.10 1.42 0.89
N MET A 37 -9.67 1.25 2.08
CA MET A 37 -11.11 1.39 2.30
C MET A 37 -11.62 2.83 2.17
N THR A 38 -10.77 3.83 2.37
CA THR A 38 -11.16 5.25 2.23
C THR A 38 -11.42 5.67 0.78
N PHE A 39 -10.95 4.89 -0.19
CA PHE A 39 -11.11 5.16 -1.62
C PHE A 39 -12.31 4.45 -2.27
N LEU A 40 -13.06 3.63 -1.54
CA LEU A 40 -14.23 2.94 -2.11
C LEU A 40 -15.19 3.95 -2.77
N ASN A 41 -15.75 3.55 -3.91
CA ASN A 41 -16.64 4.35 -4.77
C ASN A 41 -15.97 5.54 -5.49
N THR A 42 -14.65 5.68 -5.42
CA THR A 42 -13.93 6.66 -6.26
C THR A 42 -14.10 6.29 -7.74
N PRO A 43 -14.45 7.26 -8.62
CA PRO A 43 -14.62 6.98 -10.05
C PRO A 43 -13.34 6.47 -10.73
N TYR A 44 -13.50 5.67 -11.78
CA TYR A 44 -12.39 5.30 -12.65
C TYR A 44 -12.16 6.37 -13.72
N LEU A 45 -10.89 6.71 -13.94
CA LEU A 45 -10.46 7.50 -15.08
C LEU A 45 -9.13 6.96 -15.59
N TRP A 46 -9.07 6.58 -16.87
CA TRP A 46 -7.82 6.11 -17.50
C TRP A 46 -6.74 7.20 -17.43
N GLY A 47 -5.58 6.89 -16.86
CA GLY A 47 -4.49 7.84 -16.62
C GLY A 47 -4.77 8.85 -15.49
N GLY A 48 -5.94 8.83 -14.88
CA GLY A 48 -6.32 9.69 -13.76
C GLY A 48 -5.50 9.40 -12.51
N MET A 49 -5.29 10.45 -11.71
CA MET A 49 -4.46 10.40 -10.49
C MET A 49 -5.12 11.04 -9.27
N HIS A 50 -6.33 11.57 -9.40
CA HIS A 50 -6.98 12.33 -8.35
C HIS A 50 -8.33 11.70 -7.97
N PRO A 51 -8.61 11.46 -6.68
CA PRO A 51 -9.87 10.85 -6.24
C PRO A 51 -11.10 11.64 -6.69
N GLU A 52 -11.01 12.96 -6.75
CA GLU A 52 -12.13 13.87 -7.08
C GLU A 52 -12.55 13.76 -8.56
N THR A 53 -11.61 13.45 -9.44
CA THR A 53 -11.86 13.35 -10.89
C THR A 53 -11.84 11.93 -11.41
N GLY A 54 -11.26 11.02 -10.65
CA GLY A 54 -11.10 9.60 -10.96
C GLY A 54 -9.64 9.17 -11.07
N MET A 55 -9.42 7.89 -10.86
CA MET A 55 -8.08 7.26 -10.92
C MET A 55 -8.11 5.94 -11.66
N ASP A 56 -6.97 5.59 -12.29
CA ASP A 56 -6.74 4.24 -12.78
C ASP A 56 -6.24 3.29 -11.66
N CYS A 57 -6.10 2.01 -12.00
CA CYS A 57 -5.73 0.97 -11.04
C CYS A 57 -4.38 1.22 -10.34
N SER A 58 -3.37 1.67 -11.09
CA SER A 58 -2.03 1.90 -10.55
C SER A 58 -1.90 3.24 -9.83
N ALA A 59 -2.67 4.25 -10.18
CA ALA A 59 -2.79 5.49 -9.42
C ALA A 59 -3.45 5.23 -8.06
N PHE A 60 -4.53 4.44 -8.03
CA PHE A 60 -5.19 4.01 -6.80
C PHE A 60 -4.21 3.33 -5.84
N THR A 61 -3.52 2.28 -6.28
CA THR A 61 -2.56 1.56 -5.42
C THR A 61 -1.41 2.46 -4.97
N LYS A 62 -0.88 3.31 -5.87
CA LYS A 62 0.16 4.27 -5.54
C LYS A 62 -0.29 5.22 -4.43
N LEU A 63 -1.46 5.81 -4.56
CA LEU A 63 -1.99 6.79 -3.61
C LEU A 63 -2.26 6.18 -2.23
N VAL A 64 -2.82 4.96 -2.19
CA VAL A 64 -3.00 4.19 -0.95
C VAL A 64 -1.68 3.97 -0.24
N TYR A 65 -0.66 3.52 -0.97
CA TYR A 65 0.66 3.28 -0.39
C TYR A 65 1.33 4.58 0.09
N GLU A 66 1.22 5.67 -0.66
CA GLU A 66 1.74 6.99 -0.24
C GLU A 66 1.10 7.46 1.07
N LYS A 67 -0.21 7.33 1.23
CA LYS A 67 -0.91 7.64 2.49
C LYS A 67 -0.46 6.74 3.65
N ALA A 68 -0.02 5.53 3.35
CA ALA A 68 0.57 4.63 4.34
C ALA A 68 2.05 4.91 4.63
N GLY A 69 2.67 5.91 3.97
CA GLY A 69 4.07 6.28 4.11
C GLY A 69 5.03 5.45 3.25
N LEU A 70 4.51 4.79 2.20
CA LEU A 70 5.25 3.91 1.29
C LEU A 70 5.22 4.48 -0.12
N ASN A 71 6.19 4.13 -0.97
CA ASN A 71 6.27 4.69 -2.32
C ASN A 71 6.20 3.61 -3.40
N LEU A 72 5.18 3.68 -4.27
CA LEU A 72 5.04 2.83 -5.45
C LEU A 72 5.26 3.62 -6.74
N PRO A 73 5.80 2.97 -7.80
CA PRO A 73 5.83 3.55 -9.14
C PRO A 73 4.44 3.90 -9.67
N ARG A 74 4.39 4.73 -10.74
CA ARG A 74 3.12 5.18 -11.32
C ARG A 74 2.37 4.08 -12.08
N VAL A 75 3.06 3.17 -12.76
CA VAL A 75 2.42 2.21 -13.67
C VAL A 75 2.47 0.78 -13.12
N SER A 76 1.44 -0.02 -13.41
CA SER A 76 1.28 -1.37 -12.85
C SER A 76 2.43 -2.32 -13.18
N ALA A 77 3.01 -2.24 -14.39
CA ALA A 77 4.16 -3.06 -14.77
C ALA A 77 5.41 -2.74 -13.96
N GLU A 78 5.65 -1.46 -13.63
CA GLU A 78 6.75 -1.07 -12.75
C GLU A 78 6.50 -1.45 -11.30
N GLN A 79 5.25 -1.33 -10.82
CA GLN A 79 4.87 -1.82 -9.50
C GLN A 79 5.13 -3.33 -9.39
N PHE A 80 4.79 -4.09 -10.42
CA PHE A 80 5.08 -5.51 -10.49
C PHE A 80 6.57 -5.81 -10.38
N SER A 81 7.41 -5.11 -11.15
CA SER A 81 8.86 -5.33 -11.16
C SER A 81 9.54 -4.97 -9.83
N ARG A 82 8.95 -4.05 -9.05
CA ARG A 82 9.48 -3.57 -7.77
C ARG A 82 8.93 -4.30 -6.55
N THR A 83 8.17 -5.36 -6.76
CA THR A 83 7.58 -6.18 -5.69
C THR A 83 8.18 -7.58 -5.67
N LEU A 84 8.10 -8.26 -4.52
CA LEU A 84 8.66 -9.59 -4.31
C LEU A 84 7.59 -10.65 -4.48
N ARG A 85 7.93 -11.73 -5.19
CA ARG A 85 7.04 -12.89 -5.35
C ARG A 85 6.80 -13.56 -4.00
N LEU A 86 5.58 -14.01 -3.76
CA LEU A 86 5.17 -14.75 -2.57
C LEU A 86 4.75 -16.16 -2.92
N ALA A 87 4.96 -17.09 -1.98
CA ALA A 87 4.21 -18.35 -1.97
C ALA A 87 2.75 -18.06 -1.57
N PRO A 88 1.76 -18.84 -2.02
CA PRO A 88 0.36 -18.63 -1.65
C PRO A 88 0.10 -18.59 -0.13
N SER A 89 0.85 -19.37 0.65
CA SER A 89 0.78 -19.38 2.12
C SER A 89 1.23 -18.08 2.79
N ASP A 90 2.03 -17.27 2.09
CA ASP A 90 2.66 -16.07 2.63
C ASP A 90 1.91 -14.78 2.29
N VAL A 91 0.85 -14.89 1.49
CA VAL A 91 -0.02 -13.77 1.11
C VAL A 91 -0.71 -13.20 2.34
N ARG A 92 -0.61 -11.89 2.52
CA ARG A 92 -1.20 -11.16 3.66
C ARG A 92 -1.97 -9.93 3.18
N PRO A 93 -2.96 -9.46 3.94
CA PRO A 93 -3.61 -8.18 3.65
C PRO A 93 -2.58 -7.06 3.49
N GLY A 94 -2.80 -6.20 2.51
CA GLY A 94 -1.88 -5.14 2.11
C GLY A 94 -0.89 -5.54 1.02
N ASP A 95 -0.88 -6.79 0.55
CA ASP A 95 -0.10 -7.18 -0.63
C ASP A 95 -0.77 -6.70 -1.93
N LEU A 96 0.04 -6.50 -2.97
CA LEU A 96 -0.45 -6.16 -4.30
C LEU A 96 -0.85 -7.41 -5.07
N ILE A 97 -1.98 -7.35 -5.76
CA ILE A 97 -2.48 -8.41 -6.62
C ILE A 97 -2.48 -7.93 -8.08
N PHE A 98 -1.90 -8.72 -8.97
CA PHE A 98 -1.65 -8.34 -10.37
C PHE A 98 -2.37 -9.26 -11.35
N PHE A 99 -2.89 -8.65 -12.41
CA PHE A 99 -3.68 -9.33 -13.43
C PHE A 99 -3.20 -8.98 -14.84
N ALA A 100 -3.46 -9.91 -15.79
CA ALA A 100 -3.34 -9.75 -17.22
C ALA A 100 -4.75 -9.66 -17.83
N MET A 101 -5.39 -8.49 -17.70
CA MET A 101 -6.80 -8.30 -18.06
C MET A 101 -7.04 -8.44 -19.57
N LYS A 102 -6.11 -7.88 -20.38
CA LYS A 102 -6.19 -7.91 -21.84
C LYS A 102 -5.66 -9.22 -22.45
N HIS A 103 -4.83 -9.95 -21.70
CA HIS A 103 -4.16 -11.16 -22.19
C HIS A 103 -4.24 -12.29 -21.13
N PRO A 104 -5.43 -12.86 -20.89
CA PRO A 104 -5.62 -13.91 -19.89
C PRO A 104 -4.66 -15.09 -20.10
N GLY A 105 -4.18 -15.67 -18.99
CA GLY A 105 -3.27 -16.81 -19.02
C GLY A 105 -1.79 -16.46 -19.33
N THR A 106 -1.45 -15.17 -19.46
CA THR A 106 -0.07 -14.72 -19.66
C THR A 106 0.48 -14.03 -18.40
N SER A 107 1.77 -13.71 -18.39
CA SER A 107 2.41 -12.91 -17.35
C SER A 107 2.43 -11.40 -17.65
N ARG A 108 1.73 -10.96 -18.70
CA ARG A 108 1.73 -9.56 -19.14
C ARG A 108 0.80 -8.72 -18.28
N VAL A 109 1.36 -8.16 -17.21
CA VAL A 109 0.61 -7.32 -16.25
C VAL A 109 0.12 -6.03 -16.87
N ASP A 110 -1.17 -5.78 -16.77
CA ASP A 110 -1.83 -4.53 -17.18
C ASP A 110 -2.85 -4.02 -16.15
N HIS A 111 -3.01 -4.71 -15.01
CA HIS A 111 -3.92 -4.30 -13.94
C HIS A 111 -3.38 -4.69 -12.56
N VAL A 112 -3.75 -3.91 -11.54
CA VAL A 112 -3.31 -4.09 -10.17
C VAL A 112 -4.42 -3.72 -9.17
N GLY A 113 -4.42 -4.41 -8.04
CA GLY A 113 -5.25 -4.11 -6.87
C GLY A 113 -4.49 -4.37 -5.58
N ILE A 114 -5.19 -4.27 -4.45
CA ILE A 114 -4.67 -4.51 -3.11
C ILE A 114 -5.46 -5.65 -2.48
N TYR A 115 -4.77 -6.72 -2.10
CA TYR A 115 -5.36 -7.85 -1.37
C TYR A 115 -5.72 -7.42 0.05
N VAL A 116 -6.96 -7.65 0.47
CA VAL A 116 -7.46 -7.22 1.78
C VAL A 116 -7.80 -8.39 2.71
N GLY A 117 -7.49 -9.61 2.28
CA GLY A 117 -7.71 -10.83 3.07
C GLY A 117 -8.94 -11.63 2.66
N LYS A 118 -9.02 -12.88 3.14
CA LYS A 118 -10.17 -13.78 2.93
C LYS A 118 -10.57 -13.98 1.47
N GLY A 119 -9.62 -13.87 0.54
CA GLY A 119 -9.88 -14.01 -0.90
C GLY A 119 -10.47 -12.77 -1.56
N PHE A 120 -10.47 -11.61 -0.90
CA PHE A 120 -10.95 -10.35 -1.46
C PHE A 120 -9.81 -9.38 -1.77
N PHE A 121 -10.04 -8.55 -2.78
CA PHE A 121 -9.14 -7.46 -3.15
C PHE A 121 -9.94 -6.22 -3.55
N VAL A 122 -9.30 -5.07 -3.45
CA VAL A 122 -9.84 -3.77 -3.88
C VAL A 122 -9.03 -3.27 -5.06
N HIS A 123 -9.72 -2.76 -6.06
CA HIS A 123 -9.07 -2.19 -7.25
C HIS A 123 -9.94 -1.09 -7.88
N ALA A 124 -9.34 -0.23 -8.70
CA ALA A 124 -10.07 0.69 -9.54
C ALA A 124 -10.45 -0.01 -10.85
N SER A 125 -11.72 -0.37 -10.98
CA SER A 125 -12.28 -1.03 -12.16
C SER A 125 -12.85 0.00 -13.13
N PHE A 126 -12.69 -0.27 -14.42
CA PHE A 126 -13.22 0.59 -15.49
C PHE A 126 -14.73 0.84 -15.37
N THR A 127 -15.50 -0.16 -14.93
CA THR A 127 -16.97 -0.09 -14.88
C THR A 127 -17.51 0.44 -13.56
N ASN A 128 -16.85 0.12 -12.44
CA ASN A 128 -17.43 0.35 -11.11
C ASN A 128 -16.59 1.31 -10.24
N GLY A 129 -15.49 1.87 -10.78
CA GLY A 129 -14.56 2.63 -9.96
C GLY A 129 -13.84 1.75 -8.94
N VAL A 130 -13.49 2.32 -7.80
CA VAL A 130 -12.82 1.60 -6.71
C VAL A 130 -13.84 0.77 -5.94
N HIS A 131 -13.70 -0.55 -5.99
CA HIS A 131 -14.61 -1.48 -5.31
C HIS A 131 -13.91 -2.79 -4.91
N ILE A 132 -14.64 -3.64 -4.18
CA ILE A 132 -14.17 -4.93 -3.69
C ILE A 132 -14.63 -6.03 -4.63
N ASP A 133 -13.71 -6.92 -5.00
CA ASP A 133 -14.00 -8.15 -5.74
C ASP A 133 -13.38 -9.38 -5.09
N SER A 134 -13.87 -10.57 -5.48
CA SER A 134 -13.33 -11.85 -5.04
C SER A 134 -12.27 -12.37 -6.01
N VAL A 135 -11.16 -12.87 -5.47
CA VAL A 135 -10.12 -13.57 -6.25
C VAL A 135 -10.68 -14.86 -6.88
N THR A 136 -11.71 -15.46 -6.26
CA THR A 136 -12.35 -16.69 -6.76
C THR A 136 -13.41 -16.43 -7.84
N ASN A 137 -13.74 -15.17 -8.13
CA ASN A 137 -14.58 -14.84 -9.28
C ASN A 137 -13.87 -15.34 -10.56
N PRO A 138 -14.53 -16.19 -11.39
CA PRO A 138 -13.91 -16.80 -12.57
C PRO A 138 -13.28 -15.80 -13.53
N TYR A 139 -13.85 -14.60 -13.64
CA TYR A 139 -13.31 -13.54 -14.49
C TYR A 139 -11.91 -13.07 -14.04
N TYR A 140 -11.71 -12.84 -12.74
CA TYR A 140 -10.43 -12.42 -12.18
C TYR A 140 -9.47 -13.60 -12.01
N TYR A 141 -9.99 -14.77 -11.60
CA TYR A 141 -9.18 -15.96 -11.41
C TYR A 141 -8.45 -16.36 -12.70
N ALA A 142 -9.13 -16.35 -13.85
CA ALA A 142 -8.53 -16.65 -15.15
C ALA A 142 -7.48 -15.62 -15.61
N ARG A 143 -7.41 -14.44 -14.99
CA ARG A 143 -6.52 -13.33 -15.32
C ARG A 143 -5.46 -13.05 -14.27
N LEU A 144 -5.51 -13.78 -13.15
CA LEU A 144 -4.56 -13.61 -12.06
C LEU A 144 -3.14 -14.01 -12.50
N VAL A 145 -2.20 -13.08 -12.34
CA VAL A 145 -0.77 -13.32 -12.59
C VAL A 145 -0.08 -13.74 -11.30
N SER A 146 -0.16 -12.92 -10.26
CA SER A 146 0.36 -13.26 -8.93
C SER A 146 -0.03 -12.22 -7.86
N VAL A 147 0.07 -12.65 -6.60
CA VAL A 147 0.11 -11.74 -5.45
C VAL A 147 1.57 -11.52 -5.06
N ARG A 148 1.94 -10.28 -4.77
CA ARG A 148 3.32 -9.88 -4.52
C ARG A 148 3.42 -8.91 -3.34
N LYS A 149 4.51 -9.04 -2.59
CA LYS A 149 4.80 -8.19 -1.43
C LYS A 149 5.54 -6.92 -1.86
N TYR A 150 5.18 -5.78 -1.29
CA TYR A 150 6.00 -4.57 -1.39
C TYR A 150 7.39 -4.82 -0.77
N ALA A 151 8.45 -4.42 -1.47
CA ALA A 151 9.82 -4.74 -1.06
C ALA A 151 10.24 -4.05 0.27
N GLY A 152 9.52 -3.02 0.69
CA GLY A 152 9.73 -2.33 1.96
C GLY A 152 8.95 -2.90 3.16
N PHE A 153 8.29 -4.05 3.00
CA PHE A 153 7.65 -4.77 4.11
C PHE A 153 8.58 -5.76 4.79
#